data_4126fef59d48b057fe4e2d6dea925631
#
_entry.id   4126fef59d48b057fe4e2d6dea925631
#
_cell.length_a   1.000
_cell.length_b   1.000
_cell.length_c   1.000
_cell.angle_alpha   90.00
_cell.angle_beta   90.00
_cell.angle_gamma   90.00
#
_symmetry.space_group_name_H-M   'P 1'
#
loop_
_entity.id
_entity.type
_entity.pdbx_description
1 polymer ?
#
loop_
_entity_poly.entity_id
_entity_poly.type
_entity_poly.pdbx_seq_one_letter_code
_entity_poly.pdbx_strand_id
1 'polypeptide(L)'
;MRIGIIGSGFVGSAVAHAHSKDELLINDPKHPHSVALSNFTACDAIYICVPSPSTEDGHCDTGILEEVLKNLLFINIATQIPLISKVTAPPSVYHRLQKEYPNLVHAPEFLTAKNAMWDYKYGKFSIIGGDEHWCAKARDVIHTGLVEIRKEDIQITDIKTASLYKYLANNFLAMKVTFMNDFHELAEVEEISWEGITNLIRKDTRIGDTHLSVPGIDGQYGWGGFCFPKDVAAICEEAIDLGLDFPLMQQVEMINKKHRRKK
;
A
#
# COMPACT_ATOMS: atom_id res chain seq x y z
N MET A 1 13.23 0.57 20.82
CA MET A 1 12.74 -0.79 20.48
C MET A 1 13.73 -1.45 19.54
N ARG A 2 13.68 -2.77 19.41
CA ARG A 2 14.42 -3.51 18.38
C ARG A 2 13.44 -3.96 17.30
N ILE A 3 13.58 -3.48 16.08
CA ILE A 3 12.63 -3.66 15.00
C ILE A 3 13.29 -4.39 13.83
N GLY A 4 12.68 -5.50 13.42
CA GLY A 4 13.05 -6.21 12.20
C GLY A 4 12.36 -5.61 10.98
N ILE A 5 13.08 -5.48 9.86
CA ILE A 5 12.53 -5.03 8.58
C ILE A 5 12.97 -6.03 7.49
N ILE A 6 12.01 -6.68 6.87
CA ILE A 6 12.24 -7.60 5.76
C ILE A 6 11.83 -6.91 4.46
N GLY A 7 12.81 -6.66 3.59
CA GLY A 7 12.68 -5.82 2.40
C GLY A 7 12.95 -4.35 2.71
N SER A 8 14.01 -3.77 2.13
CA SER A 8 14.40 -2.37 2.29
C SER A 8 14.22 -1.53 1.02
N GLY A 9 13.23 -1.91 0.21
CA GLY A 9 12.80 -1.13 -0.95
C GLY A 9 12.09 0.17 -0.56
N PHE A 10 11.21 0.65 -1.42
CA PHE A 10 10.48 1.91 -1.25
C PHE A 10 9.77 2.02 0.11
N VAL A 11 8.97 1.02 0.48
CA VAL A 11 8.21 1.01 1.73
C VAL A 11 9.12 0.75 2.94
N GLY A 12 9.98 -0.26 2.86
CA GLY A 12 10.87 -0.62 3.97
C GLY A 12 11.85 0.49 4.35
N SER A 13 12.33 1.26 3.37
CA SER A 13 13.17 2.45 3.64
C SER A 13 12.39 3.56 4.34
N ALA A 14 11.11 3.76 4.01
CA ALA A 14 10.26 4.73 4.71
C ALA A 14 10.00 4.31 6.17
N VAL A 15 9.74 3.02 6.40
CA VAL A 15 9.64 2.43 7.76
C VAL A 15 10.94 2.65 8.54
N ALA A 16 12.09 2.28 7.95
CA ALA A 16 13.40 2.44 8.60
C ALA A 16 13.68 3.91 8.96
N HIS A 17 13.36 4.84 8.07
CA HIS A 17 13.52 6.27 8.35
C HIS A 17 12.63 6.74 9.51
N ALA A 18 11.39 6.30 9.57
CA ALA A 18 10.46 6.65 10.64
C ALA A 18 10.94 6.13 12.01
N HIS A 19 11.51 4.92 12.03
CA HIS A 19 12.06 4.27 13.21
C HIS A 19 13.57 4.53 13.42
N SER A 20 14.12 5.62 12.90
CA SER A 20 15.56 5.93 12.96
C SER A 20 16.15 6.09 14.37
N LYS A 21 15.30 6.17 15.40
CA LYS A 21 15.72 6.20 16.81
C LYS A 21 15.73 4.82 17.47
N ASP A 22 15.26 3.79 16.80
CA ASP A 22 15.18 2.42 17.25
C ASP A 22 16.41 1.61 16.77
N GLU A 23 16.64 0.45 17.37
CA GLU A 23 17.62 -0.51 16.85
C GLU A 23 16.99 -1.27 15.69
N LEU A 24 17.52 -1.10 14.48
CA LEU A 24 16.98 -1.70 13.27
C LEU A 24 17.82 -2.89 12.82
N LEU A 25 17.15 -4.01 12.56
CA LEU A 25 17.70 -5.17 11.88
C LEU A 25 17.06 -5.29 10.51
N ILE A 26 17.86 -5.23 9.45
CA ILE A 26 17.35 -5.26 8.06
C ILE A 26 17.73 -6.57 7.40
N ASN A 27 16.76 -7.27 6.83
CA ASN A 27 16.97 -8.42 5.96
C ASN A 27 16.50 -8.07 4.54
N ASP A 28 17.45 -7.85 3.64
CA ASP A 28 17.20 -7.59 2.22
C ASP A 28 18.45 -7.97 1.43
N PRO A 29 18.36 -8.80 0.39
CA PRO A 29 19.52 -9.24 -0.40
C PRO A 29 20.35 -8.10 -1.00
N LYS A 30 19.74 -6.93 -1.20
CA LYS A 30 20.39 -5.75 -1.80
C LYS A 30 20.91 -4.74 -0.74
N HIS A 31 20.61 -4.96 0.53
CA HIS A 31 21.04 -4.03 1.60
C HIS A 31 22.48 -4.35 2.06
N PRO A 32 23.40 -3.36 2.12
CA PRO A 32 24.81 -3.61 2.45
C PRO A 32 25.03 -4.18 3.85
N HIS A 33 24.12 -3.92 4.77
CA HIS A 33 24.17 -4.43 6.16
C HIS A 33 23.03 -5.41 6.44
N SER A 34 22.67 -6.23 5.44
CA SER A 34 21.64 -7.26 5.60
C SER A 34 22.06 -8.30 6.63
N VAL A 35 21.15 -8.64 7.53
CA VAL A 35 21.37 -9.69 8.53
C VAL A 35 20.47 -10.90 8.26
N ALA A 36 20.86 -12.07 8.76
CA ALA A 36 20.04 -13.27 8.64
C ALA A 36 18.75 -13.15 9.48
N LEU A 37 17.67 -13.78 9.05
CA LEU A 37 16.39 -13.79 9.78
C LEU A 37 16.52 -14.34 11.20
N SER A 38 17.46 -15.26 11.45
CA SER A 38 17.75 -15.78 12.79
C SER A 38 18.13 -14.71 13.82
N ASN A 39 18.60 -13.53 13.38
CA ASN A 39 18.93 -12.42 14.26
C ASN A 39 17.67 -11.67 14.77
N PHE A 40 16.48 -11.97 14.20
CA PHE A 40 15.24 -11.28 14.54
C PHE A 40 14.54 -11.86 15.77
N THR A 41 15.09 -12.90 16.39
CA THR A 41 14.51 -13.57 17.59
C THR A 41 14.31 -12.65 18.79
N ALA A 42 15.08 -11.55 18.88
CA ALA A 42 14.98 -10.56 19.95
C ALA A 42 14.30 -9.25 19.51
N CYS A 43 13.61 -9.23 18.38
CA CYS A 43 12.84 -8.08 17.95
C CYS A 43 11.53 -7.93 18.73
N ASP A 44 11.08 -6.69 18.91
CA ASP A 44 9.76 -6.36 19.48
C ASP A 44 8.66 -6.50 18.43
N ALA A 45 9.00 -6.31 17.15
CA ALA A 45 8.11 -6.49 16.00
C ALA A 45 8.92 -6.68 14.70
N ILE A 46 8.28 -7.25 13.69
CA ILE A 46 8.86 -7.38 12.34
C ILE A 46 7.94 -6.75 11.31
N TYR A 47 8.47 -5.80 10.55
CA TYR A 47 7.82 -5.29 9.34
C TYR A 47 8.19 -6.16 8.13
N ILE A 48 7.18 -6.52 7.35
CA ILE A 48 7.34 -7.26 6.09
C ILE A 48 6.99 -6.29 4.96
N CYS A 49 8.02 -5.87 4.20
CA CYS A 49 7.95 -4.84 3.16
C CYS A 49 8.42 -5.39 1.80
N VAL A 50 8.18 -6.66 1.56
CA VAL A 50 8.57 -7.33 0.32
C VAL A 50 7.63 -6.97 -0.84
N PRO A 51 8.07 -7.08 -2.11
CA PRO A 51 7.21 -6.81 -3.25
C PRO A 51 6.11 -7.87 -3.43
N SER A 52 5.01 -7.44 -4.05
CA SER A 52 3.93 -8.29 -4.54
C SER A 52 3.60 -7.88 -5.98
N PRO A 53 4.36 -8.36 -6.98
CA PRO A 53 4.16 -7.98 -8.38
C PRO A 53 2.86 -8.58 -8.94
N SER A 54 2.43 -8.13 -10.13
CA SER A 54 1.40 -8.84 -10.88
C SER A 54 2.00 -10.06 -11.57
N THR A 55 1.22 -11.12 -11.64
CA THR A 55 1.42 -12.24 -12.55
C THR A 55 1.04 -11.86 -13.99
N GLU A 56 1.33 -12.71 -14.96
CA GLU A 56 0.99 -12.46 -16.38
C GLU A 56 -0.53 -12.37 -16.61
N ASP A 57 -1.32 -13.07 -15.81
CA ASP A 57 -2.78 -13.07 -15.85
C ASP A 57 -3.44 -11.99 -14.98
N GLY A 58 -2.65 -11.11 -14.37
CA GLY A 58 -3.14 -9.96 -13.62
C GLY A 58 -3.31 -10.18 -12.12
N HIS A 59 -3.19 -11.41 -11.61
CA HIS A 59 -3.27 -11.68 -10.17
C HIS A 59 -2.10 -11.07 -9.40
N CYS A 60 -2.25 -10.96 -8.09
CA CYS A 60 -1.20 -10.55 -7.18
C CYS A 60 -0.31 -11.74 -6.82
N ASP A 61 0.98 -11.70 -7.18
CA ASP A 61 1.94 -12.68 -6.71
C ASP A 61 2.31 -12.44 -5.25
N THR A 62 1.92 -13.35 -4.39
CA THR A 62 2.18 -13.33 -2.95
C THR A 62 3.27 -14.32 -2.52
N GLY A 63 3.91 -14.99 -3.46
CA GLY A 63 4.90 -16.04 -3.18
C GLY A 63 6.02 -15.60 -2.26
N ILE A 64 6.56 -14.38 -2.46
CA ILE A 64 7.62 -13.83 -1.60
C ILE A 64 7.12 -13.59 -0.17
N LEU A 65 5.90 -13.06 0.01
CA LEU A 65 5.29 -12.87 1.33
C LEU A 65 5.13 -14.22 2.04
N GLU A 66 4.62 -15.21 1.34
CA GLU A 66 4.37 -16.54 1.90
C GLU A 66 5.68 -17.26 2.27
N GLU A 67 6.71 -17.12 1.46
CA GLU A 67 8.04 -17.66 1.75
C GLU A 67 8.64 -17.01 3.01
N VAL A 68 8.54 -15.70 3.14
CA VAL A 68 8.99 -14.97 4.33
C VAL A 68 8.27 -15.46 5.58
N LEU A 69 6.95 -15.56 5.55
CA LEU A 69 6.16 -16.03 6.68
C LEU A 69 6.53 -17.47 7.08
N LYS A 70 6.72 -18.35 6.10
CA LYS A 70 7.16 -19.73 6.31
C LYS A 70 8.55 -19.79 6.95
N ASN A 71 9.48 -18.97 6.50
CA ASN A 71 10.84 -18.89 7.07
C ASN A 71 10.79 -18.36 8.51
N LEU A 72 9.97 -17.36 8.83
CA LEU A 72 9.78 -16.85 10.19
C LEU A 72 9.15 -17.91 11.12
N LEU A 73 8.24 -18.72 10.61
CA LEU A 73 7.67 -19.84 11.36
C LEU A 73 8.73 -20.90 11.66
N PHE A 74 9.55 -21.27 10.68
CA PHE A 74 10.61 -22.26 10.82
C PHE A 74 11.64 -21.91 11.91
N ILE A 75 11.97 -20.64 12.07
CA ILE A 75 12.88 -20.15 13.11
C ILE A 75 12.17 -19.78 14.43
N ASN A 76 10.90 -20.16 14.58
CA ASN A 76 10.10 -20.03 15.81
C ASN A 76 9.84 -18.57 16.28
N ILE A 77 9.93 -17.60 15.39
CA ILE A 77 9.62 -16.19 15.68
C ILE A 77 8.13 -15.88 15.47
N ALA A 78 7.50 -16.58 14.56
CA ALA A 78 6.17 -16.25 14.02
C ALA A 78 5.00 -16.36 15.02
N THR A 79 5.23 -16.59 16.31
CA THR A 79 4.14 -16.74 17.30
C THR A 79 4.30 -15.82 18.52
N GLN A 80 5.36 -15.05 18.62
CA GLN A 80 5.70 -14.33 19.84
C GLN A 80 5.57 -12.81 19.74
N ILE A 81 5.71 -12.27 18.53
CA ILE A 81 5.73 -10.83 18.25
C ILE A 81 4.82 -10.52 17.05
N PRO A 82 4.31 -9.29 16.91
CA PRO A 82 3.51 -8.91 15.75
C PRO A 82 4.34 -8.93 14.45
N LEU A 83 3.80 -9.58 13.43
CA LEU A 83 4.28 -9.55 12.06
C LEU A 83 3.48 -8.50 11.28
N ILE A 84 4.07 -7.34 11.04
CA ILE A 84 3.40 -6.18 10.45
C ILE A 84 3.62 -6.17 8.95
N SER A 85 2.66 -6.69 8.19
CA SER A 85 2.73 -6.69 6.73
C SER A 85 2.35 -5.32 6.16
N LYS A 86 3.22 -4.78 5.32
CA LYS A 86 3.00 -3.61 4.46
C LYS A 86 2.69 -4.00 3.01
N VAL A 87 2.64 -5.30 2.74
CA VAL A 87 2.44 -5.85 1.40
C VAL A 87 0.99 -5.67 0.98
N THR A 88 0.74 -5.16 -0.22
CA THR A 88 -0.62 -5.16 -0.79
C THR A 88 -0.91 -6.54 -1.38
N ALA A 89 -1.89 -7.23 -0.81
CA ALA A 89 -2.37 -8.54 -1.28
C ALA A 89 -3.90 -8.62 -1.09
N PRO A 90 -4.62 -9.43 -1.88
CA PRO A 90 -6.08 -9.53 -1.84
C PRO A 90 -6.64 -9.96 -0.47
N PRO A 91 -7.90 -9.60 -0.15
CA PRO A 91 -8.55 -10.00 1.11
C PRO A 91 -8.61 -11.51 1.34
N SER A 92 -8.79 -12.30 0.27
CA SER A 92 -8.79 -13.76 0.33
C SER A 92 -7.45 -14.32 0.80
N VAL A 93 -6.35 -13.78 0.30
CA VAL A 93 -4.99 -14.16 0.68
C VAL A 93 -4.74 -13.85 2.15
N TYR A 94 -5.02 -12.63 2.60
CA TYR A 94 -4.83 -12.26 4.00
C TYR A 94 -5.71 -13.08 4.95
N HIS A 95 -6.94 -13.39 4.54
CA HIS A 95 -7.81 -14.27 5.34
C HIS A 95 -7.22 -15.68 5.51
N ARG A 96 -6.62 -16.22 4.45
CA ARG A 96 -5.94 -17.52 4.50
C ARG A 96 -4.70 -17.46 5.38
N LEU A 97 -3.83 -16.49 5.14
CA LEU A 97 -2.56 -16.34 5.87
C LEU A 97 -2.79 -16.10 7.37
N GLN A 98 -3.80 -15.33 7.77
CA GLN A 98 -4.08 -15.09 9.19
C GLN A 98 -4.46 -16.35 9.96
N LYS A 99 -5.07 -17.36 9.30
CA LYS A 99 -5.37 -18.64 9.94
C LYS A 99 -4.11 -19.43 10.28
N GLU A 100 -3.07 -19.30 9.47
CA GLU A 100 -1.78 -19.97 9.66
C GLU A 100 -0.84 -19.17 10.56
N TYR A 101 -0.95 -17.83 10.51
CA TYR A 101 -0.12 -16.87 11.25
C TYR A 101 -1.01 -15.92 12.05
N PRO A 102 -1.52 -16.32 13.24
CA PRO A 102 -2.47 -15.51 14.02
C PRO A 102 -1.95 -14.12 14.42
N ASN A 103 -0.61 -13.97 14.54
CA ASN A 103 0.07 -12.70 14.85
C ASN A 103 0.38 -11.85 13.60
N LEU A 104 -0.02 -12.30 12.42
CA LEU A 104 0.06 -11.48 11.21
C LEU A 104 -1.00 -10.39 11.27
N VAL A 105 -0.55 -9.16 11.15
CA VAL A 105 -1.41 -7.98 10.97
C VAL A 105 -1.07 -7.30 9.65
N HIS A 106 -2.08 -6.78 8.98
CA HIS A 106 -1.90 -5.97 7.77
C HIS A 106 -2.04 -4.49 8.12
N ALA A 107 -0.97 -3.75 7.93
CA ALA A 107 -0.95 -2.30 8.09
C ALA A 107 -0.53 -1.66 6.76
N PRO A 108 -1.46 -1.50 5.80
CA PRO A 108 -1.14 -0.98 4.47
C PRO A 108 -0.47 0.39 4.53
N GLU A 109 0.21 0.75 3.47
CA GLU A 109 0.83 2.05 3.30
C GLU A 109 -0.01 2.93 2.35
N PHE A 110 0.08 4.25 2.52
CA PHE A 110 -0.60 5.25 1.69
C PHE A 110 0.41 6.30 1.19
N LEU A 111 1.59 5.83 0.78
CA LEU A 111 2.73 6.65 0.42
C LEU A 111 2.62 7.12 -1.04
N THR A 112 3.06 8.34 -1.29
CA THR A 112 3.25 8.82 -2.65
C THR A 112 4.68 8.56 -3.12
N ALA A 113 4.85 8.31 -4.42
CA ALA A 113 6.17 8.01 -4.99
C ALA A 113 7.21 9.10 -4.73
N LYS A 114 6.77 10.36 -4.61
CA LYS A 114 7.65 11.52 -4.43
C LYS A 114 8.10 11.74 -2.98
N ASN A 115 7.26 11.40 -2.00
CA ASN A 115 7.44 11.83 -0.60
C ASN A 115 7.33 10.69 0.41
N ALA A 116 7.66 9.46 0.05
CA ALA A 116 7.40 8.26 0.86
C ALA A 116 7.81 8.38 2.34
N MET A 117 9.02 8.88 2.62
CA MET A 117 9.53 9.04 3.99
C MET A 117 8.72 10.06 4.79
N TRP A 118 8.33 11.16 4.13
CA TRP A 118 7.49 12.19 4.74
C TRP A 118 6.07 11.66 4.97
N ASP A 119 5.47 11.07 3.94
CA ASP A 119 4.10 10.55 3.99
C ASP A 119 3.94 9.47 5.07
N TYR A 120 4.95 8.61 5.27
CA TYR A 120 4.93 7.63 6.33
C TYR A 120 4.95 8.31 7.71
N LYS A 121 5.86 9.23 7.94
CA LYS A 121 6.11 9.84 9.25
C LYS A 121 5.05 10.87 9.65
N TYR A 122 4.54 11.63 8.68
CA TYR A 122 3.61 12.74 8.88
C TYR A 122 2.22 12.48 8.26
N GLY A 123 1.94 11.25 7.85
CA GLY A 123 0.61 10.84 7.38
C GLY A 123 -0.42 10.97 8.51
N LYS A 124 -1.63 11.42 8.15
CA LYS A 124 -2.74 11.65 9.10
C LYS A 124 -3.71 10.48 9.18
N PHE A 125 -3.41 9.39 8.50
CA PHE A 125 -4.27 8.21 8.43
C PHE A 125 -3.43 6.93 8.50
N SER A 126 -3.84 6.01 9.37
CA SER A 126 -3.24 4.68 9.50
C SER A 126 -4.30 3.69 9.93
N ILE A 127 -4.28 2.50 9.35
CA ILE A 127 -5.14 1.38 9.73
C ILE A 127 -4.30 0.14 9.97
N ILE A 128 -4.80 -0.74 10.83
CA ILE A 128 -4.20 -2.04 11.13
C ILE A 128 -5.34 -3.06 11.13
N GLY A 129 -5.23 -4.08 10.30
CA GLY A 129 -6.18 -5.18 10.25
C GLY A 129 -5.57 -6.47 10.80
N GLY A 130 -6.35 -7.18 11.61
CA GLY A 130 -5.90 -8.44 12.17
C GLY A 130 -6.65 -8.83 13.45
N ASP A 131 -6.07 -9.77 14.20
CA ASP A 131 -6.53 -10.08 15.55
C ASP A 131 -6.31 -8.87 16.48
N GLU A 132 -7.29 -8.58 17.35
CA GLU A 132 -7.30 -7.38 18.19
C GLU A 132 -6.06 -7.28 19.10
N HIS A 133 -5.65 -8.39 19.71
CA HIS A 133 -4.47 -8.44 20.58
C HIS A 133 -3.19 -8.08 19.81
N TRP A 134 -3.02 -8.65 18.62
CA TRP A 134 -1.85 -8.39 17.78
C TRP A 134 -1.88 -7.00 17.13
N CYS A 135 -3.07 -6.52 16.76
CA CYS A 135 -3.25 -5.16 16.29
C CYS A 135 -2.90 -4.13 17.38
N ALA A 136 -3.26 -4.37 18.63
CA ALA A 136 -2.90 -3.48 19.75
C ALA A 136 -1.37 -3.40 19.94
N LYS A 137 -0.66 -4.54 19.92
CA LYS A 137 0.80 -4.58 19.97
C LYS A 137 1.45 -3.88 18.77
N ALA A 138 0.95 -4.16 17.57
CA ALA A 138 1.45 -3.53 16.34
C ALA A 138 1.23 -2.01 16.36
N ARG A 139 0.08 -1.54 16.89
CA ARG A 139 -0.23 -0.12 17.04
C ARG A 139 0.80 0.59 17.90
N ASP A 140 1.25 -0.03 18.99
CA ASP A 140 2.27 0.53 19.88
C ASP A 140 3.59 0.77 19.13
N VAL A 141 3.99 -0.21 18.32
CA VAL A 141 5.19 -0.11 17.49
C VAL A 141 5.01 0.93 16.37
N ILE A 142 3.94 0.83 15.59
CA ILE A 142 3.69 1.72 14.45
C ILE A 142 3.65 3.19 14.91
N HIS A 143 2.98 3.46 16.02
CA HIS A 143 2.84 4.82 16.55
C HIS A 143 4.19 5.47 16.86
N THR A 144 5.22 4.72 17.29
CA THR A 144 6.55 5.31 17.57
C THR A 144 7.23 5.90 16.33
N GLY A 145 6.85 5.45 15.13
CA GLY A 145 7.34 5.97 13.85
C GLY A 145 6.50 7.12 13.28
N LEU A 146 5.34 7.43 13.86
CA LEU A 146 4.40 8.45 13.37
C LEU A 146 4.48 9.73 14.22
N VAL A 147 4.19 10.90 13.62
CA VAL A 147 4.27 12.21 14.30
C VAL A 147 2.91 12.89 14.38
N GLU A 148 2.12 12.85 13.31
CA GLU A 148 0.89 13.64 13.17
C GLU A 148 -0.37 12.92 13.64
N ILE A 149 -0.31 11.61 13.88
CA ILE A 149 -1.45 10.80 14.28
C ILE A 149 -1.30 10.37 15.74
N ARG A 150 -2.35 10.56 16.55
CA ARG A 150 -2.36 10.04 17.91
C ARG A 150 -2.58 8.53 17.87
N LYS A 151 -2.06 7.82 18.87
CA LYS A 151 -2.15 6.36 18.96
C LYS A 151 -3.60 5.86 18.89
N GLU A 152 -4.50 6.54 19.55
CA GLU A 152 -5.94 6.22 19.60
C GLU A 152 -6.66 6.47 18.25
N ASP A 153 -6.09 7.31 17.37
CA ASP A 153 -6.65 7.60 16.05
C ASP A 153 -6.20 6.59 14.98
N ILE A 154 -5.23 5.71 15.28
CA ILE A 154 -4.88 4.58 14.42
C ILE A 154 -6.03 3.58 14.44
N GLN A 155 -6.67 3.37 13.31
CA GLN A 155 -7.86 2.53 13.19
C GLN A 155 -7.49 1.05 13.27
N ILE A 156 -8.21 0.28 14.07
CA ILE A 156 -8.09 -1.19 14.14
C ILE A 156 -9.35 -1.80 13.50
N THR A 157 -9.14 -2.81 12.65
CA THR A 157 -10.21 -3.55 11.97
C THR A 157 -9.79 -5.01 11.75
N ASP A 158 -10.63 -5.81 11.11
CA ASP A 158 -10.22 -7.13 10.64
C ASP A 158 -9.29 -7.04 9.41
N ILE A 159 -8.53 -8.11 9.16
CA ILE A 159 -7.48 -8.11 8.15
C ILE A 159 -8.02 -7.98 6.72
N LYS A 160 -9.21 -8.52 6.45
CA LYS A 160 -9.86 -8.42 5.14
C LYS A 160 -10.30 -6.99 4.85
N THR A 161 -10.88 -6.33 5.85
CA THR A 161 -11.30 -4.92 5.74
C THR A 161 -10.10 -4.02 5.48
N ALA A 162 -8.97 -4.19 6.18
CA ALA A 162 -7.77 -3.39 5.93
C ALA A 162 -7.22 -3.63 4.51
N SER A 163 -7.21 -4.88 4.05
CA SER A 163 -6.77 -5.23 2.70
C SER A 163 -7.70 -4.62 1.64
N LEU A 164 -9.02 -4.83 1.76
CA LEU A 164 -9.98 -4.29 0.81
C LEU A 164 -9.94 -2.77 0.74
N TYR A 165 -9.78 -2.10 1.89
CA TYR A 165 -9.66 -0.65 1.94
C TYR A 165 -8.43 -0.15 1.16
N LYS A 166 -7.29 -0.83 1.24
CA LYS A 166 -6.11 -0.47 0.45
C LYS A 166 -6.40 -0.54 -1.06
N TYR A 167 -7.04 -1.61 -1.51
CA TYR A 167 -7.45 -1.74 -2.91
C TYR A 167 -8.48 -0.68 -3.29
N LEU A 168 -9.51 -0.45 -2.46
CA LEU A 168 -10.52 0.58 -2.69
C LEU A 168 -9.86 1.95 -2.88
N ALA A 169 -8.96 2.34 -1.97
CA ALA A 169 -8.29 3.64 -2.06
C ALA A 169 -7.48 3.80 -3.36
N ASN A 170 -6.66 2.81 -3.72
CA ASN A 170 -5.84 2.88 -4.92
C ASN A 170 -6.69 2.85 -6.20
N ASN A 171 -7.75 2.04 -6.23
CA ASN A 171 -8.66 1.98 -7.38
C ASN A 171 -9.49 3.26 -7.53
N PHE A 172 -9.95 3.84 -6.41
CA PHE A 172 -10.63 5.15 -6.44
C PHE A 172 -9.72 6.24 -7.01
N LEU A 173 -8.44 6.27 -6.58
CA LEU A 173 -7.48 7.26 -7.08
C LEU A 173 -7.14 7.03 -8.57
N ALA A 174 -7.00 5.78 -9.01
CA ALA A 174 -6.82 5.45 -10.43
C ALA A 174 -8.02 5.89 -11.27
N MET A 175 -9.25 5.62 -10.81
CA MET A 175 -10.48 6.10 -11.44
C MET A 175 -10.52 7.62 -11.49
N LYS A 176 -10.16 8.31 -10.40
CA LYS A 176 -10.10 9.77 -10.34
C LYS A 176 -9.14 10.33 -11.37
N VAL A 177 -7.94 9.76 -11.53
CA VAL A 177 -7.00 10.21 -12.56
C VAL A 177 -7.58 10.02 -13.96
N THR A 178 -8.23 8.88 -14.23
CA THR A 178 -8.91 8.64 -15.52
C THR A 178 -9.96 9.70 -15.78
N PHE A 179 -10.84 9.95 -14.80
CA PHE A 179 -11.88 10.98 -14.86
C PHE A 179 -11.30 12.38 -15.13
N MET A 180 -10.22 12.76 -14.44
CA MET A 180 -9.57 14.07 -14.64
C MET A 180 -8.97 14.19 -16.05
N ASN A 181 -8.48 13.10 -16.64
CA ASN A 181 -7.97 13.12 -18.01
C ASN A 181 -9.10 13.32 -19.05
N ASP A 182 -10.25 12.68 -18.87
CA ASP A 182 -11.41 12.89 -19.76
C ASP A 182 -11.88 14.35 -19.71
N PHE A 183 -11.99 14.94 -18.51
CA PHE A 183 -12.38 16.34 -18.37
C PHE A 183 -11.32 17.34 -18.83
N HIS A 184 -10.03 16.97 -18.73
CA HIS A 184 -8.96 17.77 -19.30
C HIS A 184 -9.08 17.87 -20.83
N GLU A 185 -9.38 16.76 -21.52
CA GLU A 185 -9.61 16.78 -22.97
C GLU A 185 -10.77 17.70 -23.34
N LEU A 186 -11.87 17.65 -22.59
CA LEU A 186 -13.00 18.54 -22.82
C LEU A 186 -12.60 20.01 -22.59
N ALA A 187 -11.83 20.29 -21.54
CA ALA A 187 -11.36 21.63 -21.24
C ALA A 187 -10.43 22.18 -22.35
N GLU A 188 -9.56 21.33 -22.93
CA GLU A 188 -8.72 21.71 -24.08
C GLU A 188 -9.57 22.09 -25.29
N VAL A 189 -10.61 21.33 -25.63
CA VAL A 189 -11.50 21.61 -26.77
C VAL A 189 -12.31 22.89 -26.55
N GLU A 190 -12.75 23.14 -25.34
CA GLU A 190 -13.52 24.35 -24.94
C GLU A 190 -12.62 25.56 -24.61
N GLU A 191 -11.31 25.45 -24.79
CA GLU A 191 -10.32 26.49 -24.45
C GLU A 191 -10.40 26.97 -22.99
N ILE A 192 -10.77 26.06 -22.06
CA ILE A 192 -10.88 26.33 -20.62
C ILE A 192 -9.56 26.02 -19.92
N SER A 193 -9.11 26.93 -19.04
CA SER A 193 -7.90 26.71 -18.24
C SER A 193 -8.05 25.55 -17.26
N TRP A 194 -7.29 24.47 -17.46
CA TRP A 194 -7.26 23.34 -16.52
C TRP A 194 -6.77 23.76 -15.14
N GLU A 195 -5.81 24.68 -15.06
CA GLU A 195 -5.37 25.24 -13.79
C GLU A 195 -6.50 25.97 -13.06
N GLY A 196 -7.32 26.72 -13.78
CA GLY A 196 -8.51 27.36 -13.23
C GLY A 196 -9.46 26.35 -12.58
N ILE A 197 -9.76 25.23 -13.29
CA ILE A 197 -10.60 24.16 -12.78
C ILE A 197 -9.96 23.50 -11.53
N THR A 198 -8.69 23.14 -11.59
CA THR A 198 -8.02 22.47 -10.45
C THR A 198 -7.92 23.37 -9.22
N ASN A 199 -7.80 24.68 -9.39
CA ASN A 199 -7.83 25.66 -8.31
C ASN A 199 -9.22 25.73 -7.61
N LEU A 200 -10.30 25.52 -8.35
CA LEU A 200 -11.64 25.38 -7.76
C LEU A 200 -11.79 24.06 -7.02
N ILE A 201 -11.34 22.94 -7.62
CA ILE A 201 -11.39 21.62 -7.01
C ILE A 201 -10.65 21.59 -5.67
N ARG A 202 -9.49 22.23 -5.55
CA ARG A 202 -8.73 22.30 -4.28
C ARG A 202 -9.50 22.98 -3.15
N LYS A 203 -10.51 23.78 -3.46
CA LYS A 203 -11.40 24.42 -2.48
C LYS A 203 -12.64 23.58 -2.16
N ASP A 204 -12.98 22.62 -3.01
CA ASP A 204 -14.12 21.73 -2.82
C ASP A 204 -13.72 20.46 -2.09
N THR A 205 -13.97 20.42 -0.78
CA THR A 205 -13.61 19.29 0.08
C THR A 205 -14.31 17.98 -0.31
N ARG A 206 -15.37 18.01 -1.11
CA ARG A 206 -16.08 16.82 -1.59
C ARG A 206 -15.28 16.05 -2.62
N ILE A 207 -14.38 16.71 -3.36
CA ILE A 207 -13.57 16.10 -4.42
C ILE A 207 -12.17 15.75 -3.91
N GLY A 208 -11.59 16.60 -3.05
CA GLY A 208 -10.25 16.47 -2.53
C GLY A 208 -9.18 16.96 -3.52
N ASP A 209 -8.02 17.30 -3.02
CA ASP A 209 -6.97 18.08 -3.68
C ASP A 209 -5.85 17.26 -4.33
N THR A 210 -5.90 15.93 -4.24
CA THR A 210 -4.87 15.03 -4.80
C THR A 210 -5.28 14.47 -6.17
N HIS A 211 -4.28 14.04 -6.97
CA HIS A 211 -4.50 13.34 -8.26
C HIS A 211 -5.26 14.18 -9.30
N LEU A 212 -4.97 15.48 -9.35
CA LEU A 212 -5.62 16.45 -10.26
C LEU A 212 -4.77 16.81 -11.48
N SER A 213 -3.46 16.52 -11.44
CA SER A 213 -2.54 16.92 -12.50
C SER A 213 -2.75 16.13 -13.78
N VAL A 214 -2.90 16.84 -14.88
CA VAL A 214 -2.91 16.28 -16.24
C VAL A 214 -2.01 17.20 -17.10
N PRO A 215 -0.92 16.71 -17.69
CA PRO A 215 -0.36 15.35 -17.50
C PRO A 215 0.04 15.06 -16.05
N GLY A 216 0.22 13.77 -15.73
CA GLY A 216 0.64 13.32 -14.43
C GLY A 216 2.07 13.72 -14.07
N ILE A 217 2.53 13.34 -12.86
CA ILE A 217 3.89 13.67 -12.37
C ILE A 217 5.01 13.03 -13.20
N ASP A 218 4.70 11.99 -13.98
CA ASP A 218 5.59 11.32 -14.93
C ASP A 218 5.58 11.99 -16.33
N GLY A 219 4.86 13.11 -16.48
CA GLY A 219 4.71 13.84 -17.74
C GLY A 219 3.77 13.18 -18.75
N GLN A 220 3.06 12.12 -18.37
CA GLN A 220 2.18 11.38 -19.26
C GLN A 220 0.70 11.53 -18.88
N TYR A 221 -0.18 11.32 -19.84
CA TYR A 221 -1.63 11.22 -19.60
C TYR A 221 -1.98 9.91 -18.89
N GLY A 222 -3.09 9.88 -18.17
CA GLY A 222 -3.52 8.73 -17.40
C GLY A 222 -2.62 8.40 -16.20
N TRP A 223 -2.81 7.23 -15.64
CA TRP A 223 -2.05 6.73 -14.50
C TRP A 223 -1.11 5.61 -14.88
N GLY A 224 0.01 5.51 -14.15
CA GLY A 224 1.04 4.51 -14.28
C GLY A 224 1.75 4.27 -12.95
N GLY A 225 3.05 4.00 -13.01
CA GLY A 225 3.86 3.69 -11.83
C GLY A 225 3.69 2.25 -11.36
N PHE A 226 4.12 1.95 -10.13
CA PHE A 226 4.15 0.58 -9.61
C PHE A 226 2.83 0.13 -8.96
N CYS A 227 2.07 1.05 -8.35
CA CYS A 227 0.94 0.67 -7.50
C CYS A 227 -0.35 0.51 -8.30
N PHE A 228 -0.79 1.54 -9.02
CA PHE A 228 -2.11 1.52 -9.67
C PHE A 228 -2.28 0.39 -10.67
N PRO A 229 -1.33 0.14 -11.62
CA PRO A 229 -1.52 -0.94 -12.58
C PRO A 229 -1.71 -2.31 -11.94
N LYS A 230 -0.86 -2.66 -10.98
CA LYS A 230 -0.97 -3.96 -10.31
C LYS A 230 -2.20 -4.07 -9.41
N ASP A 231 -2.58 -2.99 -8.71
CA ASP A 231 -3.69 -3.05 -7.76
C ASP A 231 -5.06 -3.03 -8.47
N VAL A 232 -5.16 -2.35 -9.62
CA VAL A 232 -6.36 -2.40 -10.47
C VAL A 232 -6.51 -3.79 -11.08
N ALA A 233 -5.44 -4.36 -11.64
CA ALA A 233 -5.49 -5.71 -12.20
C ALA A 233 -5.86 -6.73 -11.10
N ALA A 234 -5.16 -6.74 -9.98
CA ALA A 234 -5.35 -7.74 -8.93
C ALA A 234 -6.77 -7.74 -8.35
N ILE A 235 -7.41 -6.58 -8.17
CA ILE A 235 -8.77 -6.56 -7.62
C ILE A 235 -9.83 -6.93 -8.67
N CYS A 236 -9.56 -6.68 -9.96
CA CYS A 236 -10.42 -7.16 -11.04
C CYS A 236 -10.40 -8.70 -11.10
N GLU A 237 -9.21 -9.31 -11.03
CA GLU A 237 -9.09 -10.77 -11.02
C GLU A 237 -9.68 -11.39 -9.74
N GLU A 238 -9.44 -10.81 -8.56
CA GLU A 238 -10.10 -11.25 -7.32
C GLU A 238 -11.63 -11.21 -7.44
N ALA A 239 -12.19 -10.19 -8.08
CA ALA A 239 -13.64 -10.09 -8.30
C ALA A 239 -14.14 -11.20 -9.25
N ILE A 240 -13.40 -11.48 -10.32
CA ILE A 240 -13.72 -12.56 -11.28
C ILE A 240 -13.67 -13.92 -10.57
N ASP A 241 -12.64 -14.19 -9.77
CA ASP A 241 -12.51 -15.43 -9.00
C ASP A 241 -13.68 -15.63 -8.01
N LEU A 242 -14.24 -14.55 -7.50
CA LEU A 242 -15.42 -14.54 -6.65
C LEU A 242 -16.74 -14.60 -7.43
N GLY A 243 -16.71 -14.68 -8.77
CA GLY A 243 -17.88 -14.71 -9.63
C GLY A 243 -18.60 -13.37 -9.75
N LEU A 244 -17.91 -12.27 -9.49
CA LEU A 244 -18.46 -10.92 -9.61
C LEU A 244 -18.09 -10.30 -10.97
N ASP A 245 -19.05 -9.65 -11.60
CA ASP A 245 -18.78 -8.75 -12.69
C ASP A 245 -18.33 -7.39 -12.12
N PHE A 246 -17.14 -6.90 -12.51
CA PHE A 246 -16.54 -5.68 -11.98
C PHE A 246 -16.31 -4.63 -13.09
N PRO A 247 -17.36 -4.25 -13.85
CA PRO A 247 -17.23 -3.55 -15.12
C PRO A 247 -16.64 -2.15 -14.98
N LEU A 248 -16.89 -1.43 -13.89
CA LEU A 248 -16.38 -0.06 -13.72
C LEU A 248 -14.86 -0.03 -13.79
N MET A 249 -14.18 -0.87 -13.02
CA MET A 249 -12.70 -0.84 -12.97
C MET A 249 -12.07 -1.41 -14.24
N GLN A 250 -12.70 -2.38 -14.88
CA GLN A 250 -12.30 -2.86 -16.21
C GLN A 250 -12.36 -1.74 -17.26
N GLN A 251 -13.41 -0.92 -17.25
CA GLN A 251 -13.53 0.24 -18.13
C GLN A 251 -12.49 1.33 -17.79
N VAL A 252 -12.25 1.61 -16.52
CA VAL A 252 -11.22 2.56 -16.06
C VAL A 252 -9.85 2.15 -16.58
N GLU A 253 -9.50 0.88 -16.50
CA GLU A 253 -8.23 0.36 -17.03
C GLU A 253 -8.15 0.51 -18.56
N MET A 254 -9.22 0.16 -19.27
CA MET A 254 -9.28 0.28 -20.72
C MET A 254 -9.13 1.73 -21.18
N ILE A 255 -9.82 2.67 -20.53
CA ILE A 255 -9.73 4.10 -20.83
C ILE A 255 -8.32 4.61 -20.51
N ASN A 256 -7.75 4.22 -19.38
CA ASN A 256 -6.37 4.56 -19.04
C ASN A 256 -5.35 4.13 -20.11
N LYS A 257 -5.51 2.91 -20.66
CA LYS A 257 -4.66 2.42 -21.76
C LYS A 257 -4.76 3.32 -23.01
N LYS A 258 -5.92 3.98 -23.25
CA LYS A 258 -6.05 5.00 -24.31
C LYS A 258 -5.28 6.27 -23.97
N HIS A 259 -5.44 6.80 -22.75
CA HIS A 259 -4.73 8.01 -22.33
C HIS A 259 -3.21 7.81 -22.38
N ARG A 260 -2.69 6.68 -21.91
CA ARG A 260 -1.23 6.38 -21.92
C ARG A 260 -0.61 6.27 -23.32
N ARG A 261 -1.43 6.17 -24.38
CA ARG A 261 -0.96 6.16 -25.78
C ARG A 261 -0.88 7.57 -26.38
N LYS A 262 -1.43 8.58 -25.72
CA LYS A 262 -1.31 9.97 -26.14
C LYS A 262 0.13 10.43 -25.91
N LYS A 263 0.66 11.18 -26.87
CA LYS A 263 2.01 11.75 -26.81
C LYS A 263 1.95 13.21 -26.41
#